data_cfe8e661bd7a098e2e9e5143769cda7e
#
_entry.id   cfe8e661bd7a098e2e9e5143769cda7e
#
_cell.length_a   1.000
_cell.length_b   1.000
_cell.length_c   1.000
_cell.angle_alpha   90.00
_cell.angle_beta   90.00
_cell.angle_gamma   90.00
#
_symmetry.space_group_name_H-M   'P 1'
#
loop_
_entity.id
_entity.type
_entity.pdbx_description
1 polymer ?
#
loop_
_entity_poly.entity_id
_entity_poly.type
_entity_poly.pdbx_seq_one_letter_code
_entity_poly.pdbx_strand_id
1 'polypeptide(L)'
;TGKFQYPFFSDLNIDSFEAMVLRNSGNDWNMSGYRDGFMTGLVDEVDLEKQAFQPVEVYFNGEYWGIYNLREKVNEHFLASHHDIDSDDVDLLGFDGSEVINGENTHYLDLLNYVNNNALNSEADFEYVQDRVDIRNFIDYQLSQIYYDNQDWPGNNIKFWRPRQPGGKWRWILYDTDFGFSTWSQNNYMRNTLEFATDPAGPGWPNPPWSTLLLRKFLTNPQFKQDFILTACDLLNQPFRPDVVDAALNGVQQGLMLSLPTHFQRWGHNDFVHWTSEGLIMDDFAQNRPAYMRNHFRNKFNLGADSQFEISIYPPHAGKVKVHSIMPDSYPWTGTYFSDVPLDI
;
A
#
# COMPACT_ATOMS: atom_id res chain seq x y z
N THR A 1 27.86 5.12 -16.39
CA THR A 1 26.45 5.42 -16.62
C THR A 1 26.10 6.65 -15.81
N GLY A 2 25.45 7.64 -16.42
CA GLY A 2 25.07 8.88 -15.72
C GLY A 2 23.82 8.68 -14.90
N LYS A 3 23.79 9.26 -13.69
CA LYS A 3 22.57 9.36 -12.88
C LYS A 3 21.79 10.62 -13.29
N PHE A 4 20.49 10.60 -13.11
CA PHE A 4 19.69 11.82 -13.16
C PHE A 4 19.91 12.58 -11.84
N GLN A 5 20.43 13.80 -11.93
CA GLN A 5 20.76 14.67 -10.80
C GLN A 5 19.72 15.79 -10.72
N TYR A 6 18.57 15.52 -10.06
CA TYR A 6 17.50 16.49 -9.87
C TYR A 6 16.47 15.95 -8.85
N PRO A 7 15.94 16.75 -7.92
CA PRO A 7 14.90 16.34 -6.99
C PRO A 7 13.54 16.31 -7.69
N PHE A 8 13.25 15.23 -8.43
CA PHE A 8 12.04 15.09 -9.23
C PHE A 8 10.77 14.97 -8.38
N PHE A 9 10.89 14.47 -7.16
CA PHE A 9 9.76 14.22 -6.26
C PHE A 9 9.93 15.09 -5.02
N SER A 10 8.98 15.99 -4.78
CA SER A 10 9.08 16.98 -3.69
C SER A 10 8.91 16.37 -2.29
N ASP A 11 8.34 15.19 -2.22
CA ASP A 11 8.11 14.39 -1.01
C ASP A 11 9.30 13.49 -0.63
N LEU A 12 10.31 13.39 -1.51
CA LEU A 12 11.52 12.62 -1.26
C LEU A 12 12.73 13.51 -0.98
N ASN A 13 13.55 13.11 -0.03
CA ASN A 13 14.87 13.69 0.17
C ASN A 13 15.95 12.98 -0.67
N ILE A 14 15.64 12.74 -1.95
CA ILE A 14 16.51 12.07 -2.93
C ILE A 14 16.61 12.97 -4.17
N ASP A 15 17.83 13.27 -4.59
CA ASP A 15 18.13 14.11 -5.76
C ASP A 15 18.93 13.40 -6.85
N SER A 16 19.16 12.10 -6.70
CA SER A 16 20.00 11.30 -7.59
C SER A 16 19.35 9.95 -7.90
N PHE A 17 18.96 9.73 -9.15
CA PHE A 17 18.24 8.54 -9.60
C PHE A 17 18.98 7.80 -10.69
N GLU A 18 19.16 6.48 -10.55
CA GLU A 18 19.74 5.61 -11.60
C GLU A 18 18.76 5.35 -12.73
N ALA A 19 17.48 5.20 -12.40
CA ALA A 19 16.43 4.93 -13.37
C ALA A 19 15.07 5.44 -12.90
N MET A 20 14.27 5.91 -13.85
CA MET A 20 12.87 6.32 -13.64
C MET A 20 11.99 5.72 -14.72
N VAL A 21 10.69 5.73 -14.50
CA VAL A 21 9.68 5.25 -15.44
C VAL A 21 8.71 6.39 -15.76
N LEU A 22 8.53 6.66 -17.05
CA LEU A 22 7.41 7.45 -17.53
C LEU A 22 6.26 6.49 -17.84
N ARG A 23 5.32 6.36 -16.90
CA ARG A 23 4.17 5.45 -17.00
C ARG A 23 2.97 6.16 -17.61
N ASN A 24 2.32 5.50 -18.56
CA ASN A 24 1.09 5.98 -19.19
C ASN A 24 -0.18 5.66 -18.39
N SER A 25 -0.07 5.34 -17.11
CA SER A 25 -1.16 4.95 -16.20
C SER A 25 -1.73 3.53 -16.38
N GLY A 26 -1.16 2.72 -17.25
CA GLY A 26 -1.56 1.30 -17.40
C GLY A 26 -3.04 1.15 -17.77
N ASN A 27 -3.78 0.36 -16.98
CA ASN A 27 -5.21 0.11 -17.21
C ASN A 27 -6.10 1.33 -16.92
N ASP A 28 -5.62 2.27 -16.14
CA ASP A 28 -6.30 3.55 -15.81
C ASP A 28 -6.11 4.64 -16.88
N TRP A 29 -5.45 4.33 -18.02
CA TRP A 29 -5.07 5.28 -19.07
C TRP A 29 -6.24 6.11 -19.60
N ASN A 30 -7.37 5.49 -19.88
CA ASN A 30 -8.56 6.14 -20.40
C ASN A 30 -9.64 6.37 -19.32
N MET A 31 -9.27 6.32 -18.06
CA MET A 31 -10.09 6.56 -16.89
C MET A 31 -9.60 7.82 -16.16
N SER A 32 -9.09 7.68 -14.94
CA SER A 32 -8.56 8.82 -14.17
C SER A 32 -7.17 9.25 -14.63
N GLY A 33 -6.31 8.31 -15.02
CA GLY A 33 -4.93 8.53 -15.43
C GLY A 33 -3.94 8.74 -14.30
N TYR A 34 -4.38 8.71 -13.03
CA TYR A 34 -3.55 8.96 -11.84
C TYR A 34 -3.78 7.97 -10.70
N ARG A 35 -4.67 6.98 -10.86
CA ARG A 35 -5.14 6.07 -9.79
C ARG A 35 -4.01 5.42 -9.00
N ASP A 36 -3.04 4.77 -9.66
CA ASP A 36 -1.90 4.14 -9.01
C ASP A 36 -1.04 5.15 -8.20
N GLY A 37 -0.75 6.31 -8.77
CA GLY A 37 -0.01 7.37 -8.08
C GLY A 37 -0.73 7.92 -6.86
N PHE A 38 -2.03 8.15 -6.99
CA PHE A 38 -2.89 8.57 -5.88
C PHE A 38 -2.89 7.53 -4.75
N MET A 39 -3.10 6.25 -5.06
CA MET A 39 -3.20 5.20 -4.05
C MET A 39 -1.87 4.96 -3.34
N THR A 40 -0.74 4.98 -4.05
CA THR A 40 0.57 4.89 -3.41
C THR A 40 0.88 6.10 -2.53
N GLY A 41 0.38 7.30 -2.86
CA GLY A 41 0.52 8.51 -2.04
C GLY A 41 -0.31 8.49 -0.74
N LEU A 42 -1.41 7.72 -0.67
CA LEU A 42 -2.21 7.62 0.57
C LEU A 42 -1.44 7.04 1.77
N VAL A 43 -0.35 6.32 1.53
CA VAL A 43 0.48 5.70 2.58
C VAL A 43 1.83 6.40 2.77
N ASP A 44 1.90 7.71 2.49
CA ASP A 44 3.13 8.49 2.65
C ASP A 44 3.65 8.50 4.08
N GLU A 45 2.76 8.51 5.07
CA GLU A 45 3.09 8.50 6.50
C GLU A 45 3.23 7.07 7.08
N VAL A 46 3.12 6.03 6.24
CA VAL A 46 3.26 4.63 6.65
C VAL A 46 4.65 4.12 6.26
N ASP A 47 5.32 3.36 7.13
CA ASP A 47 6.63 2.76 6.86
C ASP A 47 6.51 1.59 5.86
N LEU A 48 6.16 1.94 4.63
CA LEU A 48 5.93 1.02 3.51
C LEU A 48 6.66 1.53 2.26
N GLU A 49 7.48 0.69 1.67
CA GLU A 49 8.14 1.01 0.40
C GLU A 49 7.11 1.18 -0.70
N LYS A 50 7.19 2.29 -1.40
CA LYS A 50 6.31 2.63 -2.52
C LYS A 50 7.02 3.50 -3.53
N GLN A 51 6.54 3.47 -4.77
CA GLN A 51 7.05 4.37 -5.81
C GLN A 51 6.54 5.79 -5.60
N ALA A 52 7.43 6.77 -5.63
CA ALA A 52 7.02 8.17 -5.72
C ALA A 52 6.26 8.46 -7.02
N PHE A 53 5.46 9.51 -7.01
CA PHE A 53 4.57 9.88 -8.10
C PHE A 53 4.65 11.38 -8.38
N GLN A 54 4.89 11.72 -9.66
CA GLN A 54 4.82 13.10 -10.15
C GLN A 54 4.21 13.10 -11.56
N PRO A 55 3.02 13.68 -11.74
CA PRO A 55 2.51 13.88 -13.10
C PRO A 55 3.38 14.89 -13.85
N VAL A 56 3.67 14.60 -15.11
CA VAL A 56 4.50 15.43 -15.96
C VAL A 56 3.93 15.56 -17.37
N GLU A 57 4.14 16.70 -18.01
CA GLU A 57 3.88 16.88 -19.42
C GLU A 57 5.07 16.41 -20.24
N VAL A 58 4.84 15.51 -21.18
CA VAL A 58 5.87 14.97 -22.04
C VAL A 58 5.82 15.64 -23.41
N TYR A 59 6.98 16.08 -23.87
CA TYR A 59 7.18 16.58 -25.23
C TYR A 59 8.17 15.67 -25.94
N PHE A 60 7.81 15.19 -27.13
CA PHE A 60 8.66 14.36 -27.96
C PHE A 60 9.11 15.14 -29.22
N ASN A 61 10.41 15.38 -29.36
CA ASN A 61 10.96 16.24 -30.42
C ASN A 61 10.30 17.62 -30.55
N GLY A 62 9.89 18.22 -29.42
CA GLY A 62 9.22 19.51 -29.36
C GLY A 62 7.72 19.48 -29.58
N GLU A 63 7.13 18.33 -29.88
CA GLU A 63 5.69 18.15 -29.97
C GLU A 63 5.13 17.66 -28.64
N TYR A 64 4.01 18.25 -28.19
CA TYR A 64 3.32 17.79 -26.99
C TYR A 64 2.84 16.35 -27.16
N TRP A 65 3.22 15.48 -26.22
CA TRP A 65 2.88 14.07 -26.29
C TRP A 65 1.80 13.65 -25.30
N GLY A 66 1.66 14.33 -24.17
CA GLY A 66 0.62 14.05 -23.19
C GLY A 66 1.08 14.15 -21.74
N ILE A 67 0.17 13.87 -20.83
CA ILE A 67 0.46 13.70 -19.40
C ILE A 67 0.90 12.26 -19.16
N TYR A 68 2.01 12.11 -18.45
CA TYR A 68 2.55 10.83 -18.00
C TYR A 68 2.84 10.89 -16.51
N ASN A 69 2.88 9.75 -15.87
CA ASN A 69 3.24 9.60 -14.47
C ASN A 69 4.73 9.28 -14.38
N LEU A 70 5.54 10.24 -13.94
CA LEU A 70 6.92 9.98 -13.58
C LEU A 70 6.92 9.19 -12.27
N ARG A 71 7.56 8.03 -12.29
CA ARG A 71 7.66 7.10 -11.17
C ARG A 71 9.10 6.66 -10.99
N GLU A 72 9.48 6.30 -9.78
CA GLU A 72 10.71 5.57 -9.55
C GLU A 72 10.63 4.18 -10.18
N LYS A 73 11.76 3.62 -10.59
CA LYS A 73 11.84 2.24 -11.04
C LYS A 73 12.15 1.34 -9.84
N VAL A 74 11.24 0.45 -9.47
CA VAL A 74 11.47 -0.53 -8.39
C VAL A 74 12.53 -1.54 -8.85
N ASN A 75 13.76 -1.32 -8.37
CA ASN A 75 14.94 -2.17 -8.55
C ASN A 75 15.87 -2.01 -7.35
N GLU A 76 17.04 -2.65 -7.38
CA GLU A 76 18.07 -2.58 -6.33
C GLU A 76 18.55 -1.13 -6.05
N HIS A 77 18.61 -0.29 -7.06
CA HIS A 77 19.05 1.11 -6.89
C HIS A 77 17.99 1.98 -6.19
N PHE A 78 16.70 1.71 -6.43
CA PHE A 78 15.61 2.32 -5.66
C PHE A 78 15.76 2.03 -4.18
N LEU A 79 15.97 0.77 -3.82
CA LEU A 79 16.16 0.35 -2.44
C LEU A 79 17.42 0.95 -1.81
N ALA A 80 18.52 0.96 -2.57
CA ALA A 80 19.78 1.57 -2.14
C ALA A 80 19.64 3.05 -1.79
N SER A 81 18.90 3.82 -2.59
CA SER A 81 18.71 5.26 -2.37
C SER A 81 17.75 5.57 -1.22
N HIS A 82 16.74 4.71 -0.96
CA HIS A 82 15.78 4.90 0.11
C HIS A 82 16.28 4.45 1.49
N HIS A 83 17.22 3.49 1.54
CA HIS A 83 17.67 2.85 2.79
C HIS A 83 19.15 3.05 3.12
N ASP A 84 19.87 3.84 2.32
CA ASP A 84 21.32 4.09 2.47
C ASP A 84 22.15 2.78 2.57
N ILE A 85 21.87 1.85 1.64
CA ILE A 85 22.54 0.54 1.54
C ILE A 85 23.19 0.38 0.16
N ASP A 86 24.12 -0.56 0.03
CA ASP A 86 24.69 -0.90 -1.28
C ASP A 86 23.66 -1.70 -2.10
N SER A 87 23.49 -1.34 -3.39
CA SER A 87 22.59 -2.07 -4.30
C SER A 87 22.98 -3.54 -4.49
N ASP A 88 24.28 -3.87 -4.32
CA ASP A 88 24.75 -5.26 -4.39
C ASP A 88 24.40 -6.07 -3.13
N ASP A 89 24.04 -5.40 -2.02
CA ASP A 89 23.69 -6.02 -0.73
C ASP A 89 22.16 -6.19 -0.53
N VAL A 90 21.42 -6.33 -1.62
CA VAL A 90 19.96 -6.47 -1.61
C VAL A 90 19.54 -7.78 -2.26
N ASP A 91 18.65 -8.53 -1.61
CA ASP A 91 17.81 -9.53 -2.28
C ASP A 91 16.47 -8.86 -2.64
N LEU A 92 16.13 -8.84 -3.92
CA LEU A 92 14.85 -8.32 -4.45
C LEU A 92 14.19 -9.40 -5.29
N LEU A 93 12.99 -9.81 -4.87
CA LEU A 93 12.24 -10.91 -5.45
C LEU A 93 10.85 -10.46 -5.90
N GLY A 94 10.26 -11.25 -6.80
CA GLY A 94 8.87 -11.12 -7.21
C GLY A 94 8.08 -12.42 -7.07
N PHE A 95 6.76 -12.33 -7.18
CA PHE A 95 5.79 -13.41 -7.10
C PHE A 95 5.92 -14.27 -5.82
N ASP A 96 6.17 -15.56 -5.97
CA ASP A 96 6.38 -16.53 -4.88
C ASP A 96 7.86 -16.69 -4.50
N GLY A 97 8.72 -15.77 -4.93
CA GLY A 97 10.17 -15.83 -4.78
C GLY A 97 10.88 -16.54 -5.94
N SER A 98 10.16 -16.98 -6.97
CA SER A 98 10.76 -17.58 -8.18
C SER A 98 11.38 -16.55 -9.11
N GLU A 99 10.88 -15.32 -9.12
CA GLU A 99 11.48 -14.21 -9.85
C GLU A 99 12.57 -13.57 -8.99
N VAL A 100 13.82 -13.82 -9.33
CA VAL A 100 14.98 -13.16 -8.69
C VAL A 100 15.35 -11.94 -9.55
N ILE A 101 15.03 -10.74 -9.04
CA ILE A 101 15.34 -9.47 -9.71
C ILE A 101 16.77 -9.05 -9.39
N ASN A 102 17.17 -9.19 -8.11
CA ASN A 102 18.53 -9.00 -7.64
C ASN A 102 18.86 -9.94 -6.48
N GLY A 103 20.12 -10.31 -6.31
CA GLY A 103 20.58 -11.18 -5.21
C GLY A 103 20.18 -12.64 -5.39
N GLU A 104 19.60 -13.25 -4.34
CA GLU A 104 19.22 -14.66 -4.31
C GLU A 104 17.93 -14.90 -3.51
N ASN A 105 17.30 -16.06 -3.70
CA ASN A 105 16.04 -16.40 -3.04
C ASN A 105 16.16 -17.44 -1.91
N THR A 106 17.34 -17.97 -1.64
CA THR A 106 17.55 -19.07 -0.67
C THR A 106 16.93 -18.73 0.69
N HIS A 107 17.20 -17.54 1.21
CA HIS A 107 16.69 -17.11 2.52
C HIS A 107 15.15 -17.04 2.56
N TYR A 108 14.51 -16.66 1.45
CA TYR A 108 13.04 -16.62 1.35
C TYR A 108 12.44 -18.03 1.24
N LEU A 109 13.07 -18.91 0.46
CA LEU A 109 12.63 -20.30 0.35
C LEU A 109 12.75 -21.05 1.68
N ASP A 110 13.79 -20.77 2.49
CA ASP A 110 13.93 -21.31 3.85
C ASP A 110 12.80 -20.81 4.76
N LEU A 111 12.42 -19.53 4.67
CA LEU A 111 11.25 -18.97 5.37
C LEU A 111 9.96 -19.69 4.95
N LEU A 112 9.72 -19.85 3.66
CA LEU A 112 8.53 -20.55 3.14
C LEU A 112 8.49 -22.01 3.61
N ASN A 113 9.61 -22.70 3.56
CA ASN A 113 9.73 -24.07 4.05
C ASN A 113 9.40 -24.17 5.55
N TYR A 114 9.91 -23.23 6.36
CA TYR A 114 9.59 -23.19 7.79
C TYR A 114 8.10 -22.95 8.04
N VAL A 115 7.51 -21.93 7.38
CA VAL A 115 6.10 -21.56 7.51
C VAL A 115 5.17 -22.72 7.09
N ASN A 116 5.52 -23.46 6.04
CA ASN A 116 4.74 -24.60 5.60
C ASN A 116 4.73 -25.75 6.63
N ASN A 117 5.88 -26.02 7.27
CA ASN A 117 6.08 -27.20 8.10
C ASN A 117 5.81 -26.98 9.59
N ASN A 118 5.57 -25.73 10.04
CA ASN A 118 5.35 -25.41 11.43
C ASN A 118 3.96 -24.75 11.66
N ALA A 119 3.40 -25.00 12.84
CA ALA A 119 2.24 -24.28 13.33
C ALA A 119 2.71 -23.00 14.00
N LEU A 120 2.40 -21.84 13.46
CA LEU A 120 2.91 -20.54 13.96
C LEU A 120 2.10 -19.98 15.15
N ASN A 121 1.41 -20.84 15.89
CA ASN A 121 0.52 -20.46 16.99
C ASN A 121 1.21 -20.29 18.34
N SER A 122 2.48 -20.69 18.46
CA SER A 122 3.31 -20.43 19.65
C SER A 122 4.23 -19.23 19.43
N GLU A 123 4.64 -18.58 20.53
CA GLU A 123 5.59 -17.47 20.49
C GLU A 123 6.94 -17.92 19.88
N ALA A 124 7.47 -19.07 20.29
CA ALA A 124 8.75 -19.59 19.79
C ALA A 124 8.73 -19.88 18.28
N ASP A 125 7.64 -20.44 17.74
CA ASP A 125 7.53 -20.68 16.31
C ASP A 125 7.38 -19.37 15.52
N PHE A 126 6.76 -18.36 16.10
CA PHE A 126 6.58 -17.07 15.45
C PHE A 126 7.81 -16.17 15.56
N GLU A 127 8.63 -16.30 16.58
CA GLU A 127 9.92 -15.61 16.72
C GLU A 127 10.82 -15.84 15.50
N TYR A 128 10.88 -17.07 14.98
CA TYR A 128 11.62 -17.38 13.74
C TYR A 128 11.14 -16.53 12.55
N VAL A 129 9.83 -16.29 12.46
CA VAL A 129 9.25 -15.43 11.42
C VAL A 129 9.60 -13.97 11.67
N GLN A 130 9.48 -13.49 12.90
CA GLN A 130 9.79 -12.10 13.29
C GLN A 130 11.25 -11.73 13.06
N ASP A 131 12.16 -12.71 13.15
CA ASP A 131 13.57 -12.49 12.84
C ASP A 131 13.86 -12.34 11.34
N ARG A 132 12.91 -12.74 10.48
CA ARG A 132 13.10 -12.78 9.02
C ARG A 132 12.15 -11.90 8.25
N VAL A 133 11.05 -11.49 8.84
CA VAL A 133 10.00 -10.66 8.25
C VAL A 133 9.83 -9.41 9.09
N ASP A 134 9.81 -8.26 8.46
CA ASP A 134 9.32 -7.04 9.07
C ASP A 134 7.79 -7.14 9.16
N ILE A 135 7.33 -7.54 10.34
CA ILE A 135 5.91 -7.84 10.59
C ILE A 135 5.05 -6.61 10.40
N ARG A 136 5.55 -5.44 10.79
CA ARG A 136 4.79 -4.20 10.64
C ARG A 136 4.63 -3.82 9.17
N ASN A 137 5.70 -3.82 8.40
CA ASN A 137 5.65 -3.58 6.95
C ASN A 137 4.73 -4.59 6.25
N PHE A 138 4.83 -5.88 6.61
CA PHE A 138 3.95 -6.92 6.04
C PHE A 138 2.47 -6.63 6.31
N ILE A 139 2.11 -6.27 7.54
CA ILE A 139 0.73 -5.92 7.92
C ILE A 139 0.26 -4.69 7.15
N ASP A 140 1.04 -3.63 7.11
CA ASP A 140 0.70 -2.38 6.42
C ASP A 140 0.51 -2.61 4.91
N TYR A 141 1.37 -3.43 4.28
CA TYR A 141 1.22 -3.82 2.88
C TYR A 141 -0.08 -4.59 2.63
N GLN A 142 -0.35 -5.64 3.42
CA GLN A 142 -1.57 -6.45 3.26
C GLN A 142 -2.83 -5.61 3.44
N LEU A 143 -2.85 -4.75 4.47
CA LEU A 143 -4.01 -3.92 4.79
C LEU A 143 -4.26 -2.84 3.75
N SER A 144 -3.21 -2.25 3.18
CA SER A 144 -3.32 -1.29 2.09
C SER A 144 -3.94 -1.93 0.85
N GLN A 145 -3.46 -3.10 0.44
CA GLN A 145 -4.03 -3.85 -0.67
C GLN A 145 -5.50 -4.26 -0.42
N ILE A 146 -5.82 -4.69 0.81
CA ILE A 146 -7.20 -5.04 1.21
C ILE A 146 -8.10 -3.81 1.20
N TYR A 147 -7.65 -2.67 1.73
CA TYR A 147 -8.43 -1.43 1.71
C TYR A 147 -8.68 -0.96 0.28
N TYR A 148 -7.67 -0.95 -0.58
CA TYR A 148 -7.79 -0.53 -1.97
C TYR A 148 -8.71 -1.43 -2.80
N ASP A 149 -9.04 -2.63 -2.33
CA ASP A 149 -9.71 -3.66 -3.13
C ASP A 149 -8.95 -3.93 -4.43
N ASN A 150 -7.63 -4.07 -4.35
CA ASN A 150 -6.82 -4.34 -5.51
C ASN A 150 -7.14 -5.72 -6.09
N GLN A 151 -7.75 -5.74 -7.27
CA GLN A 151 -8.26 -6.97 -7.91
C GLN A 151 -7.20 -7.72 -8.72
N ASP A 152 -6.02 -7.15 -8.88
CA ASP A 152 -4.86 -7.80 -9.48
C ASP A 152 -3.93 -8.45 -8.43
N TRP A 153 -4.31 -8.40 -7.19
CA TRP A 153 -3.61 -8.91 -6.02
C TRP A 153 -4.47 -10.01 -5.34
N PRO A 154 -3.90 -11.00 -4.61
CA PRO A 154 -2.55 -11.09 -4.06
C PRO A 154 -1.54 -11.92 -4.86
N GLY A 155 -1.85 -12.42 -6.05
CA GLY A 155 -0.97 -13.29 -6.84
C GLY A 155 -0.24 -12.60 -7.98
N ASN A 156 -0.43 -11.29 -8.16
CA ASN A 156 0.24 -10.49 -9.17
C ASN A 156 0.75 -9.18 -8.56
N ASN A 157 1.66 -8.49 -9.26
CA ASN A 157 2.26 -7.22 -8.82
C ASN A 157 2.84 -7.27 -7.40
N ILE A 158 3.56 -8.36 -7.09
CA ILE A 158 4.20 -8.57 -5.80
C ILE A 158 5.70 -8.42 -5.97
N LYS A 159 6.29 -7.55 -5.17
CA LYS A 159 7.73 -7.47 -4.94
C LYS A 159 8.02 -7.35 -3.47
N PHE A 160 9.08 -7.98 -3.05
CA PHE A 160 9.58 -7.91 -1.69
C PHE A 160 11.09 -8.03 -1.68
N TRP A 161 11.70 -7.46 -0.66
CA TRP A 161 13.14 -7.32 -0.60
C TRP A 161 13.65 -7.47 0.82
N ARG A 162 14.94 -7.70 0.97
CA ARG A 162 15.65 -7.57 2.23
C ARG A 162 17.08 -7.09 2.03
N PRO A 163 17.69 -6.39 3.01
CA PRO A 163 19.13 -6.20 3.04
C PRO A 163 19.81 -7.53 3.36
N ARG A 164 20.91 -7.84 2.66
CA ARG A 164 21.66 -9.12 2.85
C ARG A 164 22.52 -9.14 4.09
N GLN A 165 22.58 -8.05 4.84
CA GLN A 165 23.27 -7.97 6.12
C GLN A 165 22.62 -8.86 7.21
N PRO A 166 23.37 -9.25 8.27
CA PRO A 166 22.81 -9.98 9.40
C PRO A 166 21.62 -9.23 10.03
N GLY A 167 20.51 -9.93 10.25
CA GLY A 167 19.27 -9.34 10.78
C GLY A 167 18.41 -8.63 9.76
N GLY A 168 18.78 -8.61 8.47
CA GLY A 168 17.95 -8.09 7.40
C GLY A 168 16.66 -8.87 7.23
N LYS A 169 15.53 -8.16 7.24
CA LYS A 169 14.18 -8.72 7.21
C LYS A 169 13.51 -8.47 5.87
N TRP A 170 12.63 -9.38 5.46
CA TRP A 170 11.80 -9.21 4.27
C TRP A 170 10.76 -8.12 4.48
N ARG A 171 10.66 -7.21 3.50
CA ARG A 171 9.74 -6.09 3.41
C ARG A 171 9.06 -6.09 2.05
N TRP A 172 7.78 -5.74 1.98
CA TRP A 172 6.97 -5.70 0.76
C TRP A 172 6.92 -4.28 0.20
N ILE A 173 6.84 -4.20 -1.13
CA ILE A 173 6.83 -2.93 -1.87
C ILE A 173 5.45 -2.73 -2.49
N LEU A 174 4.83 -1.58 -2.24
CA LEU A 174 3.54 -1.21 -2.80
C LEU A 174 3.75 -0.52 -4.16
N TYR A 175 3.27 -1.14 -5.22
CA TYR A 175 3.33 -0.60 -6.57
C TYR A 175 2.23 -1.23 -7.42
N ASP A 176 1.91 -0.59 -8.56
CA ASP A 176 0.95 -1.09 -9.57
C ASP A 176 -0.41 -1.44 -8.97
N THR A 177 -1.03 -0.45 -8.35
CA THR A 177 -2.29 -0.60 -7.61
C THR A 177 -3.52 -0.20 -8.42
N ASP A 178 -3.39 0.08 -9.72
CA ASP A 178 -4.43 0.66 -10.58
C ASP A 178 -5.69 -0.20 -10.77
N PHE A 179 -5.71 -1.46 -10.28
CA PHE A 179 -6.90 -2.32 -10.20
C PHE A 179 -7.74 -2.11 -8.92
N GLY A 180 -7.40 -1.12 -8.11
CA GLY A 180 -8.14 -0.76 -6.89
C GLY A 180 -9.13 0.39 -7.08
N PHE A 181 -9.75 0.82 -5.98
CA PHE A 181 -10.66 1.99 -5.92
C PHE A 181 -11.74 1.96 -6.99
N SER A 182 -12.43 0.83 -7.14
CA SER A 182 -13.57 0.66 -8.06
C SER A 182 -13.23 0.79 -9.56
N THR A 183 -12.01 0.44 -9.98
CA THR A 183 -11.60 0.51 -11.40
C THR A 183 -12.55 -0.25 -12.33
N TRP A 184 -13.02 -1.43 -11.93
CA TRP A 184 -13.83 -2.29 -12.79
C TRP A 184 -15.32 -2.34 -12.46
N SER A 185 -15.73 -1.79 -11.31
CA SER A 185 -17.13 -1.74 -10.87
C SER A 185 -17.35 -0.68 -9.82
N GLN A 186 -18.38 0.12 -9.98
CA GLN A 186 -18.69 1.27 -9.13
C GLN A 186 -18.93 0.94 -7.64
N ASN A 187 -19.28 -0.30 -7.29
CA ASN A 187 -19.62 -0.70 -5.92
C ASN A 187 -18.58 -1.62 -5.27
N ASN A 188 -17.35 -1.60 -5.74
CA ASN A 188 -16.30 -2.48 -5.23
C ASN A 188 -15.92 -2.22 -3.76
N TYR A 189 -16.28 -1.07 -3.20
CA TYR A 189 -16.15 -0.84 -1.76
C TYR A 189 -16.87 -1.88 -0.90
N MET A 190 -17.87 -2.60 -1.45
CA MET A 190 -18.58 -3.69 -0.78
C MET A 190 -17.82 -5.02 -0.78
N ARG A 191 -16.85 -5.20 -1.69
CA ARG A 191 -16.16 -6.48 -1.89
C ARG A 191 -15.35 -6.87 -0.67
N ASN A 192 -15.48 -8.14 -0.25
CA ASN A 192 -14.75 -8.68 0.90
C ASN A 192 -13.35 -9.15 0.48
N THR A 193 -12.44 -8.20 0.29
CA THR A 193 -11.06 -8.45 -0.09
C THR A 193 -10.27 -9.15 1.03
N LEU A 194 -10.65 -8.97 2.30
CA LEU A 194 -10.06 -9.71 3.42
C LEU A 194 -10.34 -11.22 3.29
N GLU A 195 -11.56 -11.61 2.97
CA GLU A 195 -11.90 -13.02 2.73
C GLU A 195 -11.13 -13.55 1.52
N PHE A 196 -11.11 -12.78 0.43
CA PHE A 196 -10.37 -13.14 -0.78
C PHE A 196 -8.86 -13.32 -0.51
N ALA A 197 -8.23 -12.41 0.25
CA ALA A 197 -6.81 -12.47 0.61
C ALA A 197 -6.45 -13.60 1.60
N THR A 198 -7.45 -14.25 2.17
CA THR A 198 -7.28 -15.36 3.12
C THR A 198 -7.91 -16.67 2.63
N ASP A 199 -8.37 -16.71 1.37
CA ASP A 199 -8.91 -17.94 0.76
C ASP A 199 -7.76 -18.83 0.26
N PRO A 200 -7.64 -20.08 0.75
CA PRO A 200 -6.62 -21.02 0.26
C PRO A 200 -6.95 -21.61 -1.11
N ALA A 201 -8.17 -21.41 -1.62
CA ALA A 201 -8.71 -22.02 -2.84
C ALA A 201 -9.17 -20.98 -3.87
N GLY A 202 -8.57 -19.80 -3.84
CA GLY A 202 -8.87 -18.73 -4.79
C GLY A 202 -8.56 -19.13 -6.24
N PRO A 203 -9.02 -18.33 -7.22
CA PRO A 203 -8.75 -18.58 -8.64
C PRO A 203 -7.25 -18.52 -8.92
N GLY A 204 -6.79 -19.27 -9.94
CA GLY A 204 -5.38 -19.32 -10.32
C GLY A 204 -4.76 -17.95 -10.66
N TRP A 205 -5.58 -16.99 -11.05
CA TRP A 205 -5.28 -15.58 -11.12
C TRP A 205 -6.53 -14.80 -10.67
N PRO A 206 -6.39 -13.77 -9.84
CA PRO A 206 -5.16 -13.23 -9.24
C PRO A 206 -4.87 -13.81 -7.83
N ASN A 207 -5.44 -14.94 -7.44
CA ASN A 207 -5.32 -15.49 -6.09
C ASN A 207 -4.90 -16.99 -6.08
N PRO A 208 -3.72 -17.33 -6.59
CA PRO A 208 -3.21 -18.70 -6.49
C PRO A 208 -2.90 -19.06 -5.02
N PRO A 209 -2.97 -20.35 -4.64
CA PRO A 209 -2.84 -20.78 -3.23
C PRO A 209 -1.59 -20.31 -2.50
N TRP A 210 -0.47 -20.09 -3.21
CA TRP A 210 0.78 -19.61 -2.62
C TRP A 210 0.69 -18.14 -2.17
N SER A 211 -0.10 -17.32 -2.86
CA SER A 211 -0.14 -15.86 -2.61
C SER A 211 -0.74 -15.49 -1.27
N THR A 212 -1.60 -16.34 -0.70
CA THR A 212 -2.24 -16.12 0.60
C THR A 212 -1.58 -16.89 1.74
N LEU A 213 -0.56 -17.70 1.45
CA LEU A 213 0.05 -18.62 2.42
C LEU A 213 0.55 -17.90 3.66
N LEU A 214 1.39 -16.87 3.49
CA LEU A 214 2.00 -16.15 4.62
C LEU A 214 0.92 -15.51 5.50
N LEU A 215 -0.01 -14.75 4.91
CA LEU A 215 -1.06 -14.09 5.67
C LEU A 215 -1.93 -15.10 6.45
N ARG A 216 -2.37 -16.18 5.80
CA ARG A 216 -3.16 -17.23 6.45
C ARG A 216 -2.42 -17.88 7.61
N LYS A 217 -1.15 -18.18 7.43
CA LYS A 217 -0.31 -18.79 8.46
C LYS A 217 -0.03 -17.83 9.60
N PHE A 218 0.29 -16.57 9.33
CA PHE A 218 0.56 -15.58 10.37
C PHE A 218 -0.69 -15.26 11.19
N LEU A 219 -1.88 -15.23 10.59
CA LEU A 219 -3.15 -15.05 11.29
C LEU A 219 -3.50 -16.18 12.27
N THR A 220 -2.79 -17.31 12.24
CA THR A 220 -2.91 -18.36 13.28
C THR A 220 -2.22 -17.98 14.58
N ASN A 221 -1.29 -17.03 14.55
CA ASN A 221 -0.64 -16.49 15.75
C ASN A 221 -1.57 -15.45 16.40
N PRO A 222 -1.87 -15.55 17.71
CA PRO A 222 -2.78 -14.64 18.39
C PRO A 222 -2.27 -13.19 18.41
N GLN A 223 -0.97 -12.97 18.62
CA GLN A 223 -0.38 -11.63 18.66
C GLN A 223 -0.41 -10.97 17.29
N PHE A 224 0.06 -11.68 16.25
CA PHE A 224 -0.03 -11.18 14.88
C PHE A 224 -1.47 -10.81 14.49
N LYS A 225 -2.43 -11.67 14.83
CA LYS A 225 -3.83 -11.41 14.55
C LYS A 225 -4.35 -10.15 15.26
N GLN A 226 -3.98 -9.94 16.53
CA GLN A 226 -4.32 -8.72 17.27
C GLN A 226 -3.72 -7.49 16.61
N ASP A 227 -2.43 -7.51 16.28
CA ASP A 227 -1.72 -6.41 15.63
C ASP A 227 -2.31 -6.11 14.24
N PHE A 228 -2.67 -7.13 13.48
CA PHE A 228 -3.34 -6.99 12.18
C PHE A 228 -4.69 -6.28 12.30
N ILE A 229 -5.49 -6.63 13.31
CA ILE A 229 -6.80 -6.00 13.58
C ILE A 229 -6.62 -4.56 14.05
N LEU A 230 -5.72 -4.31 15.00
CA LEU A 230 -5.46 -2.96 15.52
C LEU A 230 -4.87 -2.05 14.44
N THR A 231 -3.93 -2.55 13.63
CA THR A 231 -3.38 -1.77 12.51
C THR A 231 -4.44 -1.44 11.46
N ALA A 232 -5.40 -2.35 11.19
CA ALA A 232 -6.51 -2.03 10.31
C ALA A 232 -7.35 -0.87 10.87
N CYS A 233 -7.59 -0.84 12.18
CA CYS A 233 -8.26 0.30 12.82
C CYS A 233 -7.44 1.58 12.73
N ASP A 234 -6.12 1.50 12.95
CA ASP A 234 -5.23 2.66 12.87
C ASP A 234 -5.24 3.28 11.46
N LEU A 235 -5.10 2.46 10.42
CA LEU A 235 -5.14 2.93 9.05
C LEU A 235 -6.50 3.57 8.70
N LEU A 236 -7.61 3.02 9.19
CA LEU A 236 -8.95 3.60 9.02
C LEU A 236 -9.20 4.84 9.87
N ASN A 237 -8.40 5.08 10.90
CA ASN A 237 -8.44 6.27 11.75
C ASN A 237 -7.50 7.40 11.27
N GLN A 238 -6.59 7.12 10.32
CA GLN A 238 -5.62 8.10 9.80
C GLN A 238 -5.62 8.17 8.26
N PRO A 239 -4.74 7.45 7.51
CA PRO A 239 -4.59 7.71 6.08
C PRO A 239 -5.82 7.32 5.27
N PHE A 240 -6.63 6.36 5.75
CA PHE A 240 -7.82 5.88 5.04
C PHE A 240 -9.12 6.48 5.59
N ARG A 241 -9.04 7.55 6.36
CA ARG A 241 -10.23 8.35 6.70
C ARG A 241 -10.79 9.01 5.45
N PRO A 242 -12.14 9.01 5.27
CA PRO A 242 -12.75 9.57 4.06
C PRO A 242 -12.32 11.00 3.75
N ASP A 243 -12.24 11.87 4.75
CA ASP A 243 -11.83 13.27 4.59
C ASP A 243 -10.35 13.42 4.20
N VAL A 244 -9.47 12.54 4.67
CA VAL A 244 -8.05 12.52 4.28
C VAL A 244 -7.90 12.04 2.84
N VAL A 245 -8.60 10.96 2.49
CA VAL A 245 -8.58 10.40 1.13
C VAL A 245 -9.17 11.39 0.12
N ASP A 246 -10.28 12.06 0.45
CA ASP A 246 -10.89 13.10 -0.38
C ASP A 246 -9.93 14.29 -0.59
N ALA A 247 -9.27 14.75 0.47
CA ALA A 247 -8.28 15.83 0.35
C ALA A 247 -7.12 15.46 -0.57
N ALA A 248 -6.59 14.24 -0.46
CA ALA A 248 -5.52 13.73 -1.33
C ALA A 248 -5.99 13.61 -2.79
N LEU A 249 -7.20 13.08 -3.02
CA LEU A 249 -7.82 12.95 -4.34
C LEU A 249 -7.99 14.32 -5.01
N ASN A 250 -8.55 15.27 -4.28
CA ASN A 250 -8.73 16.65 -4.75
C ASN A 250 -7.39 17.32 -5.07
N GLY A 251 -6.35 17.07 -4.27
CA GLY A 251 -5.01 17.61 -4.51
C GLY A 251 -4.42 17.14 -5.84
N VAL A 252 -4.49 15.84 -6.14
CA VAL A 252 -4.02 15.29 -7.42
C VAL A 252 -4.83 15.84 -8.59
N GLN A 253 -6.16 15.88 -8.46
CA GLN A 253 -7.04 16.40 -9.51
C GLN A 253 -6.76 17.87 -9.84
N GLN A 254 -6.59 18.72 -8.82
CA GLN A 254 -6.26 20.12 -9.00
C GLN A 254 -4.91 20.31 -9.70
N GLY A 255 -3.91 19.48 -9.39
CA GLY A 255 -2.61 19.50 -10.03
C GLY A 255 -2.66 19.21 -11.53
N LEU A 256 -3.63 18.39 -11.99
CA LEU A 256 -3.78 17.99 -13.39
C LEU A 256 -4.68 18.92 -14.22
N MET A 257 -5.57 19.69 -13.58
CA MET A 257 -6.67 20.41 -14.21
C MET A 257 -6.26 21.25 -15.42
N LEU A 258 -5.13 21.95 -15.35
CA LEU A 258 -4.67 22.84 -16.42
C LEU A 258 -4.13 22.10 -17.64
N SER A 259 -3.59 20.90 -17.46
CA SER A 259 -2.96 20.11 -18.51
C SER A 259 -3.94 19.18 -19.25
N LEU A 260 -5.09 18.86 -18.63
CA LEU A 260 -6.07 17.92 -19.17
C LEU A 260 -6.64 18.32 -20.55
N PRO A 261 -7.02 19.58 -20.83
CA PRO A 261 -7.61 19.93 -22.14
C PRO A 261 -6.67 19.59 -23.30
N THR A 262 -5.37 19.87 -23.16
CA THR A 262 -4.37 19.57 -24.19
C THR A 262 -4.14 18.05 -24.32
N HIS A 263 -4.17 17.32 -23.19
CA HIS A 263 -4.05 15.88 -23.17
C HIS A 263 -5.22 15.20 -23.91
N PHE A 264 -6.45 15.60 -23.62
CA PHE A 264 -7.65 15.06 -24.27
C PHE A 264 -7.67 15.40 -25.76
N GLN A 265 -7.28 16.63 -26.14
CA GLN A 265 -7.15 17.00 -27.54
C GLN A 265 -6.13 16.14 -28.29
N ARG A 266 -5.00 15.81 -27.65
CA ARG A 266 -3.92 15.00 -28.25
C ARG A 266 -4.37 13.58 -28.53
N TRP A 267 -5.05 12.95 -27.59
CA TRP A 267 -5.32 11.50 -27.64
C TRP A 267 -6.75 11.14 -28.03
N GLY A 268 -7.74 12.03 -27.77
CA GLY A 268 -9.14 11.84 -28.17
C GLY A 268 -9.86 10.64 -27.55
N HIS A 269 -9.30 10.07 -26.49
CA HIS A 269 -9.81 8.84 -25.85
C HIS A 269 -10.61 9.10 -24.57
N ASN A 270 -10.56 10.32 -24.04
CA ASN A 270 -11.23 10.73 -22.82
C ASN A 270 -11.73 12.18 -22.96
N ASP A 271 -12.60 12.58 -22.05
CA ASP A 271 -13.05 13.97 -21.91
C ASP A 271 -13.17 14.35 -20.44
N PHE A 272 -13.42 15.63 -20.21
CA PHE A 272 -13.50 16.15 -18.85
C PHE A 272 -14.66 15.56 -18.04
N VAL A 273 -15.77 15.22 -18.69
CA VAL A 273 -16.95 14.61 -18.03
C VAL A 273 -16.64 13.21 -17.55
N HIS A 274 -16.04 12.39 -18.41
CA HIS A 274 -15.66 11.03 -18.05
C HIS A 274 -14.57 11.03 -16.96
N TRP A 275 -13.53 11.85 -17.13
CA TRP A 275 -12.46 11.99 -16.14
C TRP A 275 -12.97 12.41 -14.75
N THR A 276 -13.90 13.38 -14.70
CA THR A 276 -14.55 13.80 -13.45
C THR A 276 -15.38 12.68 -12.86
N SER A 277 -16.10 11.90 -13.69
CA SER A 277 -16.89 10.77 -13.20
C SER A 277 -16.04 9.67 -12.56
N GLU A 278 -14.82 9.43 -13.07
CA GLU A 278 -13.86 8.50 -12.44
C GLU A 278 -13.42 9.00 -11.06
N GLY A 279 -13.17 10.30 -10.91
CA GLY A 279 -12.90 10.91 -9.61
C GLY A 279 -14.05 10.73 -8.61
N LEU A 280 -15.29 10.90 -9.06
CA LEU A 280 -16.48 10.68 -8.21
C LEU A 280 -16.65 9.21 -7.80
N ILE A 281 -16.29 8.25 -8.66
CA ILE A 281 -16.28 6.81 -8.33
C ILE A 281 -15.24 6.51 -7.24
N MET A 282 -14.06 7.14 -7.33
CA MET A 282 -13.01 6.99 -6.32
C MET A 282 -13.41 7.62 -4.97
N ASP A 283 -14.07 8.79 -5.00
CA ASP A 283 -14.61 9.42 -3.79
C ASP A 283 -15.71 8.56 -3.15
N ASP A 284 -16.68 8.07 -3.92
CA ASP A 284 -17.73 7.17 -3.42
C ASP A 284 -17.13 5.90 -2.77
N PHE A 285 -16.06 5.35 -3.36
CA PHE A 285 -15.29 4.26 -2.75
C PHE A 285 -14.72 4.68 -1.39
N ALA A 286 -14.04 5.82 -1.32
CA ALA A 286 -13.41 6.31 -0.10
C ALA A 286 -14.42 6.57 1.03
N GLN A 287 -15.59 7.12 0.70
CA GLN A 287 -16.66 7.40 1.67
C GLN A 287 -17.27 6.13 2.26
N ASN A 288 -17.38 5.06 1.48
CA ASN A 288 -18.10 3.85 1.88
C ASN A 288 -17.16 2.72 2.38
N ARG A 289 -15.94 2.60 1.84
CA ARG A 289 -15.03 1.48 2.11
C ARG A 289 -14.74 1.23 3.58
N PRO A 290 -14.50 2.24 4.45
CA PRO A 290 -14.21 2.01 5.85
C PRO A 290 -15.28 1.21 6.61
N ALA A 291 -16.55 1.51 6.38
CA ALA A 291 -17.66 0.81 7.03
C ALA A 291 -17.74 -0.67 6.61
N TYR A 292 -17.56 -0.95 5.31
CA TYR A 292 -17.54 -2.33 4.80
C TYR A 292 -16.32 -3.09 5.30
N MET A 293 -15.14 -2.49 5.30
CA MET A 293 -13.92 -3.12 5.80
C MET A 293 -14.07 -3.48 7.29
N ARG A 294 -14.60 -2.58 8.14
CA ARG A 294 -14.89 -2.89 9.55
C ARG A 294 -15.87 -4.07 9.68
N ASN A 295 -16.93 -4.13 8.88
CA ASN A 295 -17.85 -5.25 8.88
C ASN A 295 -17.20 -6.57 8.46
N HIS A 296 -16.30 -6.55 7.46
CA HIS A 296 -15.56 -7.74 7.03
C HIS A 296 -14.64 -8.25 8.14
N PHE A 297 -13.93 -7.36 8.83
CA PHE A 297 -13.09 -7.70 9.99
C PHE A 297 -13.93 -8.28 11.14
N ARG A 298 -15.03 -7.62 11.48
CA ARG A 298 -15.95 -8.09 12.54
C ARG A 298 -16.42 -9.51 12.27
N ASN A 299 -16.85 -9.78 11.05
CA ASN A 299 -17.37 -11.11 10.67
C ASN A 299 -16.26 -12.16 10.62
N LYS A 300 -15.09 -11.83 10.05
CA LYS A 300 -13.95 -12.76 9.89
C LYS A 300 -13.39 -13.21 11.23
N PHE A 301 -13.23 -12.27 12.17
CA PHE A 301 -12.57 -12.51 13.46
C PHE A 301 -13.54 -12.60 14.63
N ASN A 302 -14.85 -12.54 14.38
CA ASN A 302 -15.93 -12.57 15.39
C ASN A 302 -15.73 -11.49 16.47
N LEU A 303 -15.56 -10.22 16.03
CA LEU A 303 -15.27 -9.08 16.88
C LEU A 303 -16.55 -8.39 17.38
N GLY A 304 -16.43 -7.70 18.50
CA GLY A 304 -17.47 -6.84 19.05
C GLY A 304 -17.83 -5.63 18.20
N ALA A 305 -18.68 -4.78 18.70
CA ALA A 305 -19.12 -3.57 18.03
C ALA A 305 -17.96 -2.55 17.91
N ASP A 306 -18.10 -1.62 16.96
CA ASP A 306 -17.24 -0.43 16.92
C ASP A 306 -17.43 0.39 18.20
N SER A 307 -16.33 0.76 18.82
CA SER A 307 -16.28 1.62 20.01
C SER A 307 -15.42 2.84 19.69
N GLN A 308 -16.01 4.01 19.84
CA GLN A 308 -15.29 5.27 19.72
C GLN A 308 -14.79 5.71 21.09
N PHE A 309 -13.57 6.19 21.18
CA PHE A 309 -13.03 6.80 22.38
C PHE A 309 -12.28 8.09 22.02
N GLU A 310 -12.18 8.97 23.01
CA GLU A 310 -11.48 10.25 22.90
C GLU A 310 -10.32 10.30 23.88
N ILE A 311 -9.19 10.82 23.42
CA ILE A 311 -8.04 11.15 24.27
C ILE A 311 -7.88 12.67 24.34
N SER A 312 -7.85 13.18 25.57
CA SER A 312 -7.56 14.57 25.87
C SER A 312 -6.32 14.65 26.77
N ILE A 313 -5.49 15.68 26.57
CA ILE A 313 -4.32 15.94 27.40
C ILE A 313 -4.54 17.22 28.22
N TYR A 314 -4.30 17.14 29.53
CA TYR A 314 -4.38 18.29 30.41
C TYR A 314 -3.13 18.36 31.31
N PRO A 315 -2.50 19.56 31.45
CA PRO A 315 -2.77 20.76 30.64
C PRO A 315 -2.42 20.57 29.15
N PRO A 316 -2.99 21.39 28.25
CA PRO A 316 -2.63 21.33 26.83
C PRO A 316 -1.11 21.36 26.65
N HIS A 317 -0.56 20.53 25.76
CA HIS A 317 0.88 20.39 25.50
C HIS A 317 1.71 19.72 26.62
N ALA A 318 1.09 19.07 27.61
CA ALA A 318 1.82 18.34 28.65
C ALA A 318 2.60 17.12 28.15
N GLY A 319 2.25 16.61 26.97
CA GLY A 319 2.91 15.43 26.37
C GLY A 319 2.23 14.93 25.12
N LYS A 320 2.57 13.72 24.71
CA LYS A 320 1.93 12.96 23.63
C LYS A 320 1.54 11.58 24.15
N VAL A 321 0.47 11.03 23.61
CA VAL A 321 -0.01 9.67 23.91
C VAL A 321 0.04 8.87 22.63
N LYS A 322 0.67 7.71 22.66
CA LYS A 322 0.67 6.77 21.55
C LYS A 322 -0.46 5.78 21.74
N VAL A 323 -1.31 5.60 20.72
CA VAL A 323 -2.41 4.65 20.70
C VAL A 323 -2.06 3.58 19.66
N HIS A 324 -1.66 2.42 20.12
CA HIS A 324 -1.12 1.35 19.30
C HIS A 324 0.01 1.87 18.36
N SER A 325 -0.27 2.17 17.11
CA SER A 325 0.74 2.76 16.20
C SER A 325 0.57 4.28 15.98
N ILE A 326 -0.57 4.85 16.34
CA ILE A 326 -0.88 6.26 16.10
C ILE A 326 -0.29 7.14 17.22
N MET A 327 0.39 8.21 16.83
CA MET A 327 0.73 9.33 17.72
C MET A 327 0.02 10.59 17.22
N PRO A 328 -1.14 10.96 17.80
CA PRO A 328 -1.90 12.10 17.33
C PRO A 328 -1.10 13.41 17.38
N ASP A 329 -1.23 14.23 16.36
CA ASP A 329 -0.59 15.57 16.29
C ASP A 329 -1.31 16.61 17.14
N SER A 330 -2.60 16.40 17.40
CA SER A 330 -3.44 17.32 18.16
C SER A 330 -4.43 16.59 19.05
N TYR A 331 -4.86 17.27 20.12
CA TYR A 331 -5.83 16.79 21.10
C TYR A 331 -6.96 17.81 21.30
N PRO A 332 -8.23 17.38 21.59
CA PRO A 332 -8.62 15.97 21.73
C PRO A 332 -8.52 15.21 20.42
N TRP A 333 -8.15 13.93 20.50
CA TRP A 333 -8.12 13.00 19.37
C TRP A 333 -9.13 11.88 19.58
N THR A 334 -9.83 11.50 18.52
CA THR A 334 -10.84 10.46 18.57
C THR A 334 -10.46 9.33 17.62
N GLY A 335 -10.55 8.09 18.12
CA GLY A 335 -10.33 6.86 17.34
C GLY A 335 -11.49 5.87 17.49
N THR A 336 -11.66 5.03 16.48
CA THR A 336 -12.67 3.96 16.47
C THR A 336 -11.98 2.60 16.39
N TYR A 337 -12.24 1.72 17.35
CA TYR A 337 -11.68 0.36 17.46
C TYR A 337 -12.79 -0.64 17.78
N PHE A 338 -12.48 -1.93 17.75
CA PHE A 338 -13.43 -2.96 18.18
C PHE A 338 -13.42 -3.09 19.70
N SER A 339 -14.61 -3.15 20.32
CA SER A 339 -14.81 -3.03 21.77
C SER A 339 -14.19 -4.17 22.61
N ASP A 340 -13.91 -5.31 21.98
CA ASP A 340 -13.38 -6.53 22.61
C ASP A 340 -11.90 -6.81 22.26
N VAL A 341 -11.25 -5.94 21.51
CA VAL A 341 -9.82 -6.04 21.20
C VAL A 341 -9.03 -5.16 22.15
N PRO A 342 -8.14 -5.71 23.00
CA PRO A 342 -7.30 -4.91 23.87
C PRO A 342 -6.48 -3.91 23.07
N LEU A 343 -6.46 -2.67 23.53
CA LEU A 343 -5.77 -1.55 22.88
C LEU A 343 -4.63 -1.05 23.78
N ASP A 344 -3.42 -1.01 23.21
CA ASP A 344 -2.25 -0.47 23.89
C ASP A 344 -2.23 1.07 23.79
N ILE A 345 -2.08 1.72 24.96
CA ILE A 345 -2.03 3.17 25.10
C ILE A 345 -0.78 3.59 25.90
#